data_5cc7860b4d96c3c9784182d83f8f0192
#
_entry.id   5cc7860b4d96c3c9784182d83f8f0192
#
_cell.length_a   1.000
_cell.length_b   1.000
_cell.length_c   1.000
_cell.angle_alpha   90.00
_cell.angle_beta   90.00
_cell.angle_gamma   90.00
#
_symmetry.space_group_name_H-M   'P 1'
#
loop_
_entity.id
_entity.type
_entity.pdbx_description
1 polymer ?
#
loop_
_entity_poly.entity_id
_entity_poly.type
_entity_poly.pdbx_seq_one_letter_code
_entity_poly.pdbx_strand_id
1 'polypeptide(L)'
;MRLKSLLIACVLCAVSVQARTTYKADDSRITYVGRTLVNADGVSFDYSATYARITFTGNYVALRASSVEPIEFNLWIDSPFAAEPDKVIRLDGRDRTLVLYETPKRDKKEHQLLIQRRVEGEHGITTFHSLELDGELHPAKALATRQIEFVGDSYTCGYGSENSVKTDPYTIETQNPSKTYAAILARYFDADYWTISHSGMGIARNYNSKFKGWYMPDRYTQTFDCSRDSAWVASAHPFKPQITVIYLGANDFSTRMQPHIDDYSAHYVQLIRSIKANYGEAHPVLLVAPKTSELCITYVCRAAHDCGMTNVYYTGVFEGIHHNTDENLGASWHPNYLGHQKIAYSLLPYVATLTGWQVTDKPVK
;
A
#
# COMPACT_ATOMS: atom_id res chain seq x y z
N MET A 1 -74.11 36.19 -2.96
CA MET A 1 -72.72 35.98 -2.54
C MET A 1 -72.38 34.48 -2.53
N ARG A 2 -71.58 34.01 -3.48
CA ARG A 2 -71.17 32.61 -3.56
C ARG A 2 -69.76 32.47 -2.94
N LEU A 3 -69.65 31.75 -1.81
CA LEU A 3 -68.38 31.44 -1.18
C LEU A 3 -67.66 30.39 -2.02
N LYS A 4 -66.50 30.69 -2.57
CA LYS A 4 -65.60 29.71 -3.22
C LYS A 4 -64.71 29.11 -2.15
N SER A 5 -64.94 27.84 -1.81
CA SER A 5 -64.05 27.03 -0.96
C SER A 5 -62.77 26.73 -1.72
N LEU A 6 -61.67 27.21 -1.22
CA LEU A 6 -60.33 26.92 -1.73
C LEU A 6 -59.80 25.63 -1.00
N LEU A 7 -59.77 24.50 -1.70
CA LEU A 7 -59.11 23.29 -1.19
C LEU A 7 -57.61 23.44 -1.39
N ILE A 8 -56.89 23.60 -0.31
CA ILE A 8 -55.42 23.50 -0.30
C ILE A 8 -55.05 22.01 -0.19
N ALA A 9 -54.62 21.43 -1.29
CA ALA A 9 -54.05 20.09 -1.28
C ALA A 9 -52.60 20.17 -0.75
N CYS A 10 -52.40 19.76 0.51
CA CYS A 10 -51.06 19.50 1.05
C CYS A 10 -50.50 18.26 0.39
N VAL A 11 -49.57 18.41 -0.54
CA VAL A 11 -48.76 17.31 -1.06
C VAL A 11 -47.74 16.98 0.03
N LEU A 12 -47.99 15.97 0.84
CA LEU A 12 -47.01 15.35 1.69
C LEU A 12 -46.00 14.61 0.81
N CYS A 13 -44.88 15.22 0.53
CA CYS A 13 -43.71 14.51 0.02
C CYS A 13 -43.24 13.53 1.12
N ALA A 14 -43.68 12.30 1.06
CA ALA A 14 -43.08 11.22 1.87
C ALA A 14 -41.64 11.05 1.40
N VAL A 15 -40.68 11.60 2.13
CA VAL A 15 -39.29 11.25 2.00
C VAL A 15 -39.18 9.85 2.58
N SER A 16 -39.17 8.84 1.70
CA SER A 16 -38.87 7.47 2.11
C SER A 16 -37.42 7.44 2.57
N VAL A 17 -37.19 7.47 3.86
CA VAL A 17 -35.89 7.15 4.44
C VAL A 17 -35.67 5.66 4.15
N GLN A 18 -34.80 5.35 3.21
CA GLN A 18 -34.42 3.96 2.93
C GLN A 18 -33.67 3.44 4.16
N ALA A 19 -34.11 2.30 4.69
CA ALA A 19 -33.45 1.68 5.83
C ALA A 19 -32.01 1.30 5.43
N ARG A 20 -31.07 1.63 6.28
CA ARG A 20 -29.65 1.26 6.08
C ARG A 20 -29.34 -0.06 6.74
N THR A 21 -28.54 -0.87 6.06
CA THR A 21 -28.07 -2.18 6.54
C THR A 21 -26.60 -2.06 6.94
N THR A 22 -26.27 -2.60 8.10
CA THR A 22 -24.91 -2.65 8.59
C THR A 22 -24.30 -4.03 8.33
N TYR A 23 -23.13 -4.04 7.72
CA TYR A 23 -22.31 -5.22 7.45
C TYR A 23 -21.02 -5.12 8.27
N LYS A 24 -20.56 -6.26 8.82
CA LYS A 24 -19.26 -6.30 9.49
C LYS A 24 -18.12 -6.07 8.49
N ALA A 25 -17.01 -5.50 8.94
CA ALA A 25 -15.84 -5.30 8.08
C ALA A 25 -15.19 -6.62 7.64
N ASP A 26 -15.39 -7.72 8.38
CA ASP A 26 -14.91 -9.06 8.04
C ASP A 26 -15.89 -9.88 7.17
N ASP A 27 -16.91 -9.23 6.60
CA ASP A 27 -17.84 -9.89 5.67
C ASP A 27 -17.08 -10.46 4.46
N SER A 28 -17.31 -11.73 4.14
CA SER A 28 -16.59 -12.46 3.09
C SER A 28 -16.75 -11.89 1.68
N ARG A 29 -17.69 -10.97 1.47
CA ARG A 29 -17.89 -10.24 0.21
C ARG A 29 -16.92 -9.07 0.04
N ILE A 30 -16.22 -8.67 1.09
CA ILE A 30 -15.17 -7.63 1.04
C ILE A 30 -13.82 -8.31 0.77
N THR A 31 -13.07 -7.81 -0.21
CA THR A 31 -11.73 -8.34 -0.51
C THR A 31 -10.66 -7.39 0.01
N TYR A 32 -9.83 -7.87 0.93
CA TYR A 32 -8.67 -7.14 1.44
C TYR A 32 -7.39 -7.58 0.72
N VAL A 33 -6.50 -6.62 0.48
CA VAL A 33 -5.15 -6.85 -0.02
C VAL A 33 -4.17 -6.11 0.88
N GLY A 34 -3.30 -6.85 1.54
CA GLY A 34 -2.38 -6.39 2.57
C GLY A 34 -2.35 -7.34 3.75
N ARG A 35 -1.44 -7.13 4.68
CA ARG A 35 -1.44 -7.86 5.94
C ARG A 35 -2.54 -7.32 6.83
N THR A 36 -3.50 -8.15 7.15
CA THR A 36 -4.66 -7.81 8.00
C THR A 36 -4.83 -8.82 9.12
N LEU A 37 -5.42 -8.39 10.22
CA LEU A 37 -5.86 -9.24 11.32
C LEU A 37 -7.34 -9.04 11.56
N VAL A 38 -8.10 -10.13 11.48
CA VAL A 38 -9.52 -10.16 11.87
C VAL A 38 -9.60 -10.43 13.37
N ASN A 39 -10.30 -9.57 14.09
CA ASN A 39 -10.54 -9.70 15.52
C ASN A 39 -11.99 -9.32 15.88
N ALA A 40 -12.32 -9.28 17.18
CA ALA A 40 -13.67 -8.94 17.64
C ALA A 40 -14.15 -7.54 17.22
N ASP A 41 -13.23 -6.60 17.01
CA ASP A 41 -13.52 -5.22 16.66
C ASP A 41 -13.66 -4.99 15.16
N GLY A 42 -13.20 -5.93 14.32
CA GLY A 42 -13.25 -5.85 12.86
C GLY A 42 -11.96 -6.31 12.17
N VAL A 43 -11.54 -5.58 11.14
CA VAL A 43 -10.34 -5.87 10.35
C VAL A 43 -9.29 -4.80 10.58
N SER A 44 -8.16 -5.17 11.16
CA SER A 44 -7.07 -4.29 11.55
C SER A 44 -5.85 -4.44 10.64
N PHE A 45 -5.18 -3.32 10.33
CA PHE A 45 -3.98 -3.26 9.49
C PHE A 45 -3.22 -1.94 9.72
N ASP A 46 -1.95 -1.88 9.33
CA ASP A 46 -1.14 -0.65 9.47
C ASP A 46 -0.15 -0.38 8.33
N TYR A 47 0.20 -1.37 7.51
CA TYR A 47 1.09 -1.12 6.36
C TYR A 47 0.46 -0.17 5.34
N SER A 48 1.26 0.74 4.78
CA SER A 48 0.85 1.56 3.64
C SER A 48 0.45 0.67 2.45
N ALA A 49 -0.34 1.22 1.54
CA ALA A 49 -0.88 0.50 0.39
C ALA A 49 -1.86 -0.66 0.72
N THR A 50 -2.12 -0.99 1.99
CA THR A 50 -3.20 -1.94 2.32
C THR A 50 -4.54 -1.38 1.86
N TYR A 51 -5.34 -2.18 1.14
CA TYR A 51 -6.61 -1.72 0.59
C TYR A 51 -7.74 -2.75 0.70
N ALA A 52 -8.97 -2.25 0.65
CA ALA A 52 -10.19 -3.05 0.58
C ALA A 52 -10.95 -2.73 -0.70
N ARG A 53 -11.53 -3.76 -1.33
CA ARG A 53 -12.49 -3.66 -2.43
C ARG A 53 -13.89 -3.97 -1.91
N ILE A 54 -14.83 -3.12 -2.28
CA ILE A 54 -16.23 -3.20 -1.88
C ILE A 54 -17.06 -3.08 -3.15
N THR A 55 -18.01 -3.99 -3.35
CA THR A 55 -18.98 -3.94 -4.44
C THR A 55 -20.38 -3.84 -3.84
N PHE A 56 -21.18 -2.90 -4.29
CA PHE A 56 -22.47 -2.61 -3.68
C PHE A 56 -23.48 -2.04 -4.69
N THR A 57 -24.74 -2.12 -4.34
CA THR A 57 -25.83 -1.30 -4.94
C THR A 57 -26.32 -0.30 -3.92
N GLY A 58 -26.96 0.78 -4.38
CA GLY A 58 -27.49 1.82 -3.51
C GLY A 58 -26.83 3.17 -3.72
N ASN A 59 -27.26 4.16 -2.96
CA ASN A 59 -26.83 5.55 -3.12
C ASN A 59 -25.98 6.05 -1.96
N TYR A 60 -25.73 5.22 -0.97
CA TYR A 60 -24.99 5.58 0.23
C TYR A 60 -24.14 4.41 0.72
N VAL A 61 -22.87 4.70 0.98
CA VAL A 61 -21.95 3.82 1.71
C VAL A 61 -21.16 4.63 2.71
N ALA A 62 -21.15 4.20 3.95
CA ALA A 62 -20.29 4.73 5.00
C ALA A 62 -19.49 3.61 5.65
N LEU A 63 -18.29 3.94 6.08
CA LEU A 63 -17.35 3.07 6.80
C LEU A 63 -17.20 3.58 8.23
N ARG A 64 -17.47 2.73 9.22
CA ARG A 64 -17.05 2.98 10.59
C ARG A 64 -15.63 2.47 10.78
N ALA A 65 -14.72 3.36 11.15
CA ALA A 65 -13.30 3.05 11.30
C ALA A 65 -12.67 3.83 12.47
N SER A 66 -11.56 3.31 12.97
CA SER A 66 -10.72 3.98 13.97
C SER A 66 -9.23 3.86 13.61
N SER A 67 -8.43 4.81 14.07
CA SER A 67 -6.97 4.77 14.02
C SER A 67 -6.37 5.37 15.28
N VAL A 68 -5.10 5.07 15.54
CA VAL A 68 -4.38 5.62 16.70
C VAL A 68 -4.10 7.10 16.49
N GLU A 69 -3.64 7.46 15.29
CA GLU A 69 -3.34 8.83 14.88
C GLU A 69 -4.17 9.23 13.65
N PRO A 70 -4.23 10.53 13.29
CA PRO A 70 -4.83 10.95 12.03
C PRO A 70 -4.13 10.30 10.84
N ILE A 71 -4.94 9.72 9.94
CA ILE A 71 -4.47 9.06 8.71
C ILE A 71 -5.33 9.43 7.53
N GLU A 72 -4.84 9.13 6.33
CA GLU A 72 -5.55 9.35 5.07
C GLU A 72 -5.71 8.08 4.27
N PHE A 73 -6.79 8.05 3.48
CA PHE A 73 -7.10 6.99 2.52
C PHE A 73 -7.30 7.58 1.14
N ASN A 74 -6.75 6.91 0.13
CA ASN A 74 -7.16 7.05 -1.26
C ASN A 74 -8.47 6.30 -1.50
N LEU A 75 -9.35 6.87 -2.30
CA LEU A 75 -10.64 6.28 -2.67
C LEU A 75 -10.85 6.37 -4.18
N TRP A 76 -11.15 5.25 -4.81
CA TRP A 76 -11.58 5.15 -6.21
C TRP A 76 -12.99 4.60 -6.25
N ILE A 77 -13.86 5.25 -7.05
CA ILE A 77 -15.30 4.93 -7.15
C ILE A 77 -15.64 4.74 -8.61
N ASP A 78 -15.99 3.52 -9.01
CA ASP A 78 -16.29 3.14 -10.40
C ASP A 78 -15.18 3.47 -11.40
N SER A 79 -14.01 3.75 -10.90
CA SER A 79 -12.82 4.10 -11.68
C SER A 79 -11.71 3.05 -11.50
N PRO A 80 -10.82 2.89 -12.48
CA PRO A 80 -9.70 1.99 -12.34
C PRO A 80 -8.74 2.51 -11.26
N PHE A 81 -8.08 1.59 -10.55
CA PHE A 81 -6.98 1.92 -9.67
C PHE A 81 -5.89 2.67 -10.45
N ALA A 82 -5.64 3.91 -10.10
CA ALA A 82 -4.72 4.84 -10.78
C ALA A 82 -3.80 5.55 -9.77
N ALA A 83 -2.84 6.33 -10.25
CA ALA A 83 -1.98 7.13 -9.39
C ALA A 83 -2.78 8.18 -8.60
N GLU A 84 -3.74 8.82 -9.28
CA GLU A 84 -4.64 9.79 -8.67
C GLU A 84 -5.93 9.11 -8.22
N PRO A 85 -6.33 9.25 -6.94
CA PRO A 85 -7.63 8.79 -6.46
C PRO A 85 -8.73 9.78 -6.87
N ASP A 86 -9.98 9.31 -6.89
CA ASP A 86 -11.14 10.21 -7.07
C ASP A 86 -11.33 11.12 -5.86
N LYS A 87 -10.93 10.63 -4.67
CA LYS A 87 -11.07 11.36 -3.41
C LYS A 87 -10.01 10.89 -2.40
N VAL A 88 -9.55 11.81 -1.56
CA VAL A 88 -8.81 11.51 -0.34
C VAL A 88 -9.72 11.72 0.86
N ILE A 89 -9.74 10.75 1.76
CA ILE A 89 -10.54 10.79 2.98
C ILE A 89 -9.62 10.76 4.19
N ARG A 90 -9.86 11.64 5.16
CA ARG A 90 -9.11 11.71 6.42
C ARG A 90 -9.90 11.09 7.56
N LEU A 91 -9.26 10.22 8.32
CA LEU A 91 -9.71 9.71 9.61
C LEU A 91 -8.86 10.40 10.69
N ASP A 92 -9.49 11.05 11.63
CA ASP A 92 -8.85 11.94 12.62
C ASP A 92 -8.31 11.25 13.88
N GLY A 93 -8.03 9.96 13.82
CA GLY A 93 -7.49 9.20 14.95
C GLY A 93 -8.55 8.75 15.98
N ARG A 94 -9.84 8.86 15.66
CA ARG A 94 -10.95 8.43 16.53
C ARG A 94 -11.89 7.49 15.81
N ASP A 95 -12.71 6.74 16.54
CA ASP A 95 -13.80 5.97 15.96
C ASP A 95 -14.80 6.92 15.28
N ARG A 96 -14.90 6.84 13.96
CA ARG A 96 -15.69 7.70 13.09
C ARG A 96 -16.44 6.91 12.04
N THR A 97 -17.54 7.48 11.59
CA THR A 97 -18.23 7.07 10.39
C THR A 97 -17.84 8.00 9.25
N LEU A 98 -17.18 7.45 8.23
CA LEU A 98 -16.70 8.14 7.04
C LEU A 98 -17.65 7.85 5.89
N VAL A 99 -18.30 8.88 5.32
CA VAL A 99 -19.11 8.71 4.12
C VAL A 99 -18.18 8.53 2.92
N LEU A 100 -18.17 7.32 2.36
CA LEU A 100 -17.36 6.97 1.21
C LEU A 100 -18.04 7.34 -0.10
N TYR A 101 -19.34 7.05 -0.20
CA TYR A 101 -20.15 7.32 -1.38
C TYR A 101 -21.52 7.84 -0.96
N GLU A 102 -21.98 8.89 -1.63
CA GLU A 102 -23.34 9.41 -1.49
C GLU A 102 -23.75 10.12 -2.77
N THR A 103 -24.95 9.81 -3.28
CA THR A 103 -25.54 10.43 -4.45
C THR A 103 -27.03 10.64 -4.29
N PRO A 104 -27.57 11.79 -4.72
CA PRO A 104 -29.02 12.03 -4.74
C PRO A 104 -29.74 11.28 -5.87
N LYS A 105 -29.01 10.84 -6.89
CA LYS A 105 -29.55 10.06 -8.00
C LYS A 105 -29.72 8.61 -7.58
N ARG A 106 -30.98 8.14 -7.53
CA ARG A 106 -31.24 6.73 -7.43
C ARG A 106 -30.85 6.05 -8.73
N ASP A 107 -29.79 5.22 -8.70
CA ASP A 107 -29.57 4.26 -9.74
C ASP A 107 -29.57 2.85 -9.13
N LYS A 108 -29.72 1.85 -9.97
CA LYS A 108 -29.71 0.44 -9.57
C LYS A 108 -28.42 -0.25 -10.01
N LYS A 109 -27.40 0.53 -10.34
CA LYS A 109 -26.14 -0.01 -10.80
C LYS A 109 -25.36 -0.59 -9.63
N GLU A 110 -24.57 -1.58 -9.95
CA GLU A 110 -23.52 -2.06 -9.09
C GLU A 110 -22.35 -1.08 -9.15
N HIS A 111 -21.89 -0.64 -8.00
CA HIS A 111 -20.76 0.25 -7.82
C HIS A 111 -19.57 -0.51 -7.26
N GLN A 112 -18.38 -0.12 -7.67
CA GLN A 112 -17.12 -0.64 -7.15
C GLN A 112 -16.37 0.48 -6.43
N LEU A 113 -15.87 0.16 -5.24
CA LEU A 113 -15.11 1.08 -4.42
C LEU A 113 -13.82 0.38 -3.99
N LEU A 114 -12.70 1.08 -4.14
CA LEU A 114 -11.41 0.70 -3.59
C LEU A 114 -10.97 1.78 -2.59
N ILE A 115 -10.71 1.38 -1.36
CA ILE A 115 -10.18 2.24 -0.31
C ILE A 115 -8.79 1.76 0.11
N GLN A 116 -7.77 2.62 0.01
CA GLN A 116 -6.38 2.29 0.27
C GLN A 116 -5.79 3.21 1.34
N ARG A 117 -5.14 2.62 2.35
CA ARG A 117 -4.38 3.35 3.36
C ARG A 117 -3.17 4.04 2.72
N ARG A 118 -3.01 5.35 2.98
CA ARG A 118 -1.90 6.16 2.45
C ARG A 118 -0.64 6.04 3.29
N VAL A 119 -0.78 6.11 4.60
CA VAL A 119 0.35 6.24 5.53
C VAL A 119 0.81 4.90 6.07
N GLU A 120 2.04 4.86 6.52
CA GLU A 120 2.70 3.69 7.09
C GLU A 120 2.34 3.42 8.56
N GLY A 121 2.84 2.30 9.10
CA GLY A 121 2.52 1.84 10.45
C GLY A 121 3.05 2.74 11.58
N GLU A 122 3.96 3.68 11.31
CA GLU A 122 4.38 4.69 12.29
C GLU A 122 3.19 5.47 12.87
N HIS A 123 2.13 5.65 12.06
CA HIS A 123 0.88 6.30 12.49
C HIS A 123 -0.10 5.35 13.20
N GLY A 124 0.35 4.14 13.54
CA GLY A 124 -0.41 3.15 14.31
C GLY A 124 -1.43 2.34 13.49
N ILE A 125 -2.12 1.46 14.20
CA ILE A 125 -3.07 0.52 13.61
C ILE A 125 -4.37 1.24 13.25
N THR A 126 -4.92 0.86 12.08
CA THR A 126 -6.28 1.19 11.65
C THR A 126 -7.17 -0.03 11.79
N THR A 127 -8.40 0.16 12.26
CA THR A 127 -9.42 -0.88 12.30
C THR A 127 -10.67 -0.43 11.54
N PHE A 128 -11.08 -1.21 10.56
CA PHE A 128 -12.39 -1.10 9.93
C PHE A 128 -13.38 -1.96 10.74
N HIS A 129 -14.46 -1.34 11.23
CA HIS A 129 -15.44 -1.99 12.10
C HIS A 129 -16.64 -2.52 11.32
N SER A 130 -17.25 -1.66 10.51
CA SER A 130 -18.46 -1.99 9.75
C SER A 130 -18.68 -1.06 8.57
N LEU A 131 -19.45 -1.55 7.60
CA LEU A 131 -20.02 -0.75 6.51
C LEU A 131 -21.51 -0.56 6.73
N GLU A 132 -22.01 0.62 6.41
CA GLU A 132 -23.44 0.96 6.40
C GLU A 132 -23.85 1.34 4.97
N LEU A 133 -24.87 0.70 4.42
CA LEU A 133 -25.37 0.91 3.06
C LEU A 133 -26.89 1.08 3.06
N ASP A 134 -27.41 1.86 2.12
CA ASP A 134 -28.85 1.94 1.83
C ASP A 134 -29.31 0.96 0.74
N GLY A 135 -28.39 0.07 0.28
CA GLY A 135 -28.61 -1.00 -0.69
C GLY A 135 -28.03 -2.32 -0.22
N GLU A 136 -27.44 -3.08 -1.11
CA GLU A 136 -26.91 -4.42 -0.85
C GLU A 136 -25.40 -4.48 -1.07
N LEU A 137 -24.72 -5.24 -0.21
CA LEU A 137 -23.31 -5.61 -0.39
C LEU A 137 -23.21 -6.83 -1.30
N HIS A 138 -22.40 -6.75 -2.35
CA HIS A 138 -22.15 -7.82 -3.30
C HIS A 138 -20.71 -8.34 -3.17
N PRO A 139 -20.42 -9.57 -3.67
CA PRO A 139 -19.05 -10.07 -3.69
C PRO A 139 -18.14 -9.13 -4.48
N ALA A 140 -17.10 -8.63 -3.83
CA ALA A 140 -16.10 -7.77 -4.47
C ALA A 140 -15.21 -8.59 -5.42
N LYS A 141 -14.52 -7.90 -6.33
CA LYS A 141 -13.54 -8.50 -7.23
C LYS A 141 -12.52 -9.30 -6.40
N ALA A 142 -12.37 -10.57 -6.72
CA ALA A 142 -11.37 -11.44 -6.12
C ALA A 142 -9.93 -10.94 -6.35
N LEU A 143 -8.96 -11.54 -5.63
CA LEU A 143 -7.54 -11.27 -5.85
C LEU A 143 -7.18 -11.54 -7.31
N ALA A 144 -6.34 -10.68 -7.87
CA ALA A 144 -5.78 -10.88 -9.20
C ALA A 144 -4.93 -12.17 -9.21
N THR A 145 -4.85 -12.81 -10.38
CA THR A 145 -3.97 -13.97 -10.57
C THR A 145 -2.50 -13.61 -10.51
N ARG A 146 -2.16 -12.37 -10.85
CA ARG A 146 -0.82 -11.80 -10.72
C ARG A 146 -0.74 -11.04 -9.40
N GLN A 147 0.30 -11.32 -8.62
CA GLN A 147 0.48 -10.71 -7.30
C GLN A 147 1.96 -10.46 -7.05
N ILE A 148 2.29 -9.30 -6.48
CA ILE A 148 3.66 -8.88 -6.20
C ILE A 148 3.75 -8.47 -4.73
N GLU A 149 4.77 -8.96 -4.02
CA GLU A 149 5.15 -8.43 -2.72
C GLU A 149 6.32 -7.46 -2.88
N PHE A 150 6.21 -6.29 -2.24
CA PHE A 150 7.29 -5.32 -2.15
C PHE A 150 7.73 -5.15 -0.70
N VAL A 151 9.02 -5.27 -0.46
CA VAL A 151 9.64 -5.02 0.84
C VAL A 151 10.56 -3.83 0.73
N GLY A 152 10.39 -2.82 1.59
CA GLY A 152 11.16 -1.59 1.42
C GLY A 152 11.09 -0.60 2.57
N ASP A 153 11.61 0.57 2.30
CA ASP A 153 11.64 1.71 3.22
C ASP A 153 10.67 2.83 2.78
N SER A 154 10.99 4.08 3.08
CA SER A 154 10.21 5.26 2.73
C SER A 154 9.86 5.37 1.24
N TYR A 155 10.73 4.90 0.34
CA TYR A 155 10.44 4.89 -1.10
C TYR A 155 9.28 3.95 -1.43
N THR A 156 9.16 2.85 -0.71
CA THR A 156 8.06 1.90 -0.89
C THR A 156 6.79 2.36 -0.18
N CYS A 157 6.91 3.06 0.96
CA CYS A 157 5.78 3.69 1.65
C CYS A 157 5.13 4.81 0.83
N GLY A 158 5.86 5.44 -0.10
CA GLY A 158 5.40 6.62 -0.84
C GLY A 158 5.62 7.93 -0.11
N TYR A 159 6.59 7.98 0.80
CA TYR A 159 6.97 9.17 1.56
C TYR A 159 7.32 10.34 0.64
N GLY A 160 6.62 11.46 0.76
CA GLY A 160 6.89 12.67 -0.02
C GLY A 160 6.51 12.62 -1.50
N SER A 161 5.89 11.54 -1.98
CA SER A 161 5.62 11.29 -3.41
C SER A 161 4.60 12.25 -4.06
N GLU A 162 3.77 12.92 -3.26
CA GLU A 162 2.80 13.93 -3.73
C GLU A 162 3.43 15.32 -3.96
N ASN A 163 4.58 15.58 -3.37
CA ASN A 163 5.23 16.89 -3.46
C ASN A 163 6.19 16.94 -4.66
N SER A 164 6.47 18.13 -5.16
CA SER A 164 7.46 18.40 -6.22
C SER A 164 8.63 19.28 -5.74
N VAL A 165 8.67 19.62 -4.46
CA VAL A 165 9.70 20.46 -3.86
C VAL A 165 10.50 19.65 -2.83
N LYS A 166 11.74 19.34 -3.17
CA LYS A 166 12.60 18.44 -2.36
C LYS A 166 12.94 18.97 -0.96
N THR A 167 12.90 20.28 -0.75
CA THR A 167 13.21 20.93 0.53
C THR A 167 12.02 21.05 1.46
N ASP A 168 10.80 20.79 0.96
CA ASP A 168 9.62 20.80 1.81
C ASP A 168 9.67 19.66 2.81
N PRO A 169 9.20 19.89 4.05
CA PRO A 169 9.12 18.82 5.03
C PRO A 169 8.06 17.78 4.63
N TYR A 170 8.25 16.56 5.11
CA TYR A 170 7.21 15.55 5.05
C TYR A 170 5.98 15.96 5.88
N THR A 171 4.81 15.68 5.33
CA THR A 171 3.53 15.64 6.05
C THR A 171 2.75 14.41 5.58
N ILE A 172 1.73 13.99 6.33
CA ILE A 172 0.91 12.81 5.95
C ILE A 172 0.22 13.01 4.59
N GLU A 173 -0.10 14.25 4.23
CA GLU A 173 -0.71 14.62 2.95
C GLU A 173 0.26 14.43 1.78
N THR A 174 1.58 14.46 2.03
CA THR A 174 2.59 14.26 1.00
C THR A 174 2.92 12.80 0.74
N GLN A 175 2.41 11.87 1.57
CA GLN A 175 2.60 10.44 1.38
C GLN A 175 1.50 9.83 0.52
N ASN A 176 1.89 9.10 -0.54
CA ASN A 176 0.92 8.39 -1.37
C ASN A 176 1.50 7.10 -1.97
N PRO A 177 1.13 5.92 -1.47
CA PRO A 177 1.62 4.65 -1.99
C PRO A 177 1.13 4.33 -3.41
N SER A 178 0.03 4.95 -3.89
CA SER A 178 -0.45 4.75 -5.26
C SER A 178 0.46 5.39 -6.32
N LYS A 179 1.34 6.31 -5.91
CA LYS A 179 2.34 6.96 -6.75
C LYS A 179 3.71 6.28 -6.73
N THR A 180 3.88 5.20 -5.95
CA THR A 180 5.17 4.51 -5.86
C THR A 180 5.45 3.61 -7.05
N TYR A 181 6.73 3.29 -7.23
CA TYR A 181 7.19 2.31 -8.21
C TYR A 181 6.46 0.96 -8.05
N ALA A 182 6.12 0.58 -6.82
CA ALA A 182 5.40 -0.65 -6.51
C ALA A 182 3.98 -0.65 -7.12
N ALA A 183 3.22 0.42 -6.87
CA ALA A 183 1.88 0.59 -7.44
C ALA A 183 1.91 0.72 -8.97
N ILE A 184 2.92 1.41 -9.52
CA ILE A 184 3.10 1.56 -10.97
C ILE A 184 3.34 0.21 -11.64
N LEU A 185 4.25 -0.61 -11.10
CA LEU A 185 4.51 -1.97 -11.60
C LEU A 185 3.27 -2.86 -11.48
N ALA A 186 2.55 -2.78 -10.36
CA ALA A 186 1.32 -3.53 -10.16
C ALA A 186 0.25 -3.17 -11.20
N ARG A 187 0.00 -1.87 -11.44
CA ARG A 187 -0.92 -1.41 -12.50
C ARG A 187 -0.48 -1.84 -13.89
N TYR A 188 0.82 -1.74 -14.17
CA TYR A 188 1.35 -2.15 -15.48
C TYR A 188 1.07 -3.63 -15.79
N PHE A 189 1.24 -4.51 -14.82
CA PHE A 189 1.03 -5.94 -14.98
C PHE A 189 -0.39 -6.42 -14.63
N ASP A 190 -1.34 -5.55 -14.32
CA ASP A 190 -2.68 -5.89 -13.82
C ASP A 190 -2.61 -6.81 -12.60
N ALA A 191 -1.67 -6.56 -11.72
CA ALA A 191 -1.39 -7.34 -10.53
C ALA A 191 -1.99 -6.70 -9.27
N ASP A 192 -2.34 -7.53 -8.30
CA ASP A 192 -2.47 -7.07 -6.92
C ASP A 192 -1.09 -6.97 -6.28
N TYR A 193 -0.95 -6.05 -5.35
CA TYR A 193 0.29 -5.91 -4.62
C TYR A 193 0.06 -5.53 -3.16
N TRP A 194 1.02 -5.85 -2.33
CA TRP A 194 1.13 -5.28 -1.00
C TRP A 194 2.55 -4.82 -0.71
N THR A 195 2.70 -4.00 0.30
CA THR A 195 3.99 -3.51 0.76
C THR A 195 4.22 -3.93 2.20
N ILE A 196 5.45 -4.34 2.51
CA ILE A 196 5.98 -4.49 3.85
C ILE A 196 7.10 -3.46 3.96
N SER A 197 6.75 -2.27 4.46
CA SER A 197 7.64 -1.12 4.37
C SER A 197 7.49 -0.17 5.55
N HIS A 198 8.60 0.47 5.94
CA HIS A 198 8.65 1.49 6.97
C HIS A 198 9.77 2.49 6.71
N SER A 199 9.46 3.77 6.83
CA SER A 199 10.42 4.86 6.60
C SER A 199 11.59 4.80 7.58
N GLY A 200 12.79 5.04 7.06
CA GLY A 200 13.99 5.03 7.88
C GLY A 200 14.56 3.64 8.20
N MET A 201 13.89 2.55 7.79
CA MET A 201 14.37 1.19 8.05
C MET A 201 15.41 0.74 7.03
N GLY A 202 16.38 -0.02 7.52
CA GLY A 202 17.39 -0.69 6.72
C GLY A 202 17.44 -2.19 6.97
N ILE A 203 18.39 -2.83 6.36
CA ILE A 203 18.68 -4.26 6.51
C ILE A 203 19.42 -4.54 7.82
N ALA A 204 20.46 -3.76 8.11
CA ALA A 204 21.32 -3.94 9.29
C ALA A 204 21.56 -2.63 10.04
N ARG A 205 21.16 -1.51 9.47
CA ARG A 205 21.28 -0.18 10.06
C ARG A 205 20.13 0.72 9.61
N ASN A 206 19.37 1.25 10.57
CA ASN A 206 18.32 2.22 10.31
C ASN A 206 18.87 3.62 10.11
N TYR A 207 18.09 4.52 9.50
CA TYR A 207 18.46 5.93 9.31
C TYR A 207 18.91 6.56 10.62
N ASN A 208 20.07 7.19 10.59
CA ASN A 208 20.68 7.84 11.76
C ASN A 208 20.78 6.92 13.01
N SER A 209 20.93 5.62 12.80
CA SER A 209 21.02 4.59 13.85
C SER A 209 19.86 4.59 14.84
N LYS A 210 18.68 5.09 14.43
CA LYS A 210 17.44 4.96 15.20
C LYS A 210 17.01 3.48 15.29
N PHE A 211 16.30 3.12 16.35
CA PHE A 211 15.71 1.80 16.55
C PHE A 211 16.70 0.62 16.42
N LYS A 212 17.80 0.65 17.15
CA LYS A 212 18.78 -0.45 17.16
C LYS A 212 18.13 -1.79 17.45
N GLY A 213 18.54 -2.82 16.68
CA GLY A 213 18.10 -4.20 16.87
C GLY A 213 16.65 -4.44 16.47
N TRP A 214 16.08 -3.61 15.61
CA TRP A 214 14.80 -3.86 14.94
C TRP A 214 14.87 -3.32 13.53
N TYR A 215 15.29 -4.19 12.62
CA TYR A 215 15.52 -3.91 11.22
C TYR A 215 14.40 -4.48 10.35
N MET A 216 14.43 -4.23 9.06
CA MET A 216 13.40 -4.75 8.16
C MET A 216 13.26 -6.28 8.19
N PRO A 217 14.30 -7.11 8.32
CA PRO A 217 14.15 -8.56 8.49
C PRO A 217 13.27 -8.96 9.69
N ASP A 218 13.32 -8.22 10.79
CA ASP A 218 12.48 -8.47 11.97
C ASP A 218 11.04 -8.02 11.73
N ARG A 219 10.85 -6.84 11.10
CA ARG A 219 9.51 -6.30 10.74
C ARG A 219 8.80 -7.19 9.74
N TYR A 220 9.52 -7.79 8.81
CA TYR A 220 8.96 -8.68 7.81
C TYR A 220 8.19 -9.86 8.41
N THR A 221 8.55 -10.29 9.61
CA THR A 221 7.89 -11.40 10.30
C THR A 221 6.60 -10.99 11.03
N GLN A 222 6.21 -9.72 11.01
CA GLN A 222 5.08 -9.18 11.77
C GLN A 222 3.84 -8.95 10.89
N THR A 223 2.66 -9.11 11.48
CA THR A 223 1.38 -8.72 10.88
C THR A 223 1.23 -7.21 10.81
N PHE A 224 1.68 -6.53 11.88
CA PHE A 224 1.67 -5.07 11.99
C PHE A 224 3.09 -4.52 12.00
N ASP A 225 3.29 -3.44 11.27
CA ASP A 225 4.55 -2.72 11.22
C ASP A 225 4.92 -2.09 12.58
N CYS A 226 3.93 -1.58 13.31
CA CYS A 226 4.15 -0.91 14.60
C CYS A 226 4.24 -1.86 15.80
N SER A 227 4.09 -3.19 15.63
CA SER A 227 4.05 -4.16 16.73
C SER A 227 5.09 -5.26 16.57
N ARG A 228 5.78 -5.61 17.67
CA ARG A 228 6.72 -6.73 17.74
C ARG A 228 6.05 -8.06 18.11
N ASP A 229 4.78 -8.02 18.51
CA ASP A 229 4.06 -9.16 19.09
C ASP A 229 2.99 -9.72 18.15
N SER A 230 3.05 -9.40 16.86
CA SER A 230 2.04 -9.74 15.87
C SER A 230 2.59 -10.64 14.76
N ALA A 231 3.01 -11.85 15.10
CA ALA A 231 3.60 -12.78 14.14
C ALA A 231 2.72 -12.99 12.89
N TRP A 232 3.32 -12.85 11.71
CA TRP A 232 2.66 -13.08 10.43
C TRP A 232 2.67 -14.56 10.06
N VAL A 233 1.51 -15.08 9.63
CA VAL A 233 1.35 -16.46 9.15
C VAL A 233 0.91 -16.46 7.69
N ALA A 234 1.88 -16.49 6.77
CA ALA A 234 1.65 -16.41 5.33
C ALA A 234 0.75 -17.54 4.77
N SER A 235 0.81 -18.75 5.35
CA SER A 235 0.01 -19.90 4.90
C SER A 235 -1.49 -19.68 5.08
N ALA A 236 -1.89 -18.87 6.06
CA ALA A 236 -3.30 -18.58 6.35
C ALA A 236 -3.89 -17.50 5.41
N HIS A 237 -3.07 -16.80 4.63
CA HIS A 237 -3.53 -15.71 3.78
C HIS A 237 -3.67 -16.15 2.31
N PRO A 238 -4.75 -15.72 1.59
CA PRO A 238 -4.98 -16.09 0.20
C PRO A 238 -4.01 -15.43 -0.80
N PHE A 239 -3.34 -14.35 -0.43
CA PHE A 239 -2.36 -13.67 -1.28
C PHE A 239 -1.09 -14.51 -1.42
N LYS A 240 -0.74 -14.85 -2.67
CA LYS A 240 0.41 -15.70 -3.02
C LYS A 240 1.21 -15.01 -4.11
N PRO A 241 2.15 -14.11 -3.76
CA PRO A 241 2.92 -13.37 -4.74
C PRO A 241 3.78 -14.31 -5.60
N GLN A 242 3.91 -14.00 -6.89
CA GLN A 242 4.80 -14.70 -7.82
C GLN A 242 6.23 -14.18 -7.78
N ILE A 243 6.45 -13.02 -7.15
CA ILE A 243 7.76 -12.42 -6.95
C ILE A 243 7.74 -11.54 -5.71
N THR A 244 8.86 -11.50 -4.97
CA THR A 244 9.12 -10.47 -3.96
C THR A 244 10.25 -9.56 -4.46
N VAL A 245 9.99 -8.25 -4.46
CA VAL A 245 10.96 -7.20 -4.79
C VAL A 245 11.36 -6.49 -3.52
N ILE A 246 12.65 -6.53 -3.18
CA ILE A 246 13.22 -5.88 -2.00
C ILE A 246 13.98 -4.63 -2.43
N TYR A 247 13.52 -3.45 -2.04
CA TYR A 247 14.17 -2.17 -2.33
C TYR A 247 14.65 -1.54 -1.01
N LEU A 248 15.85 -1.92 -0.59
CA LEU A 248 16.44 -1.54 0.70
C LEU A 248 17.94 -1.27 0.58
N GLY A 249 18.45 -0.45 1.49
CA GLY A 249 19.85 -0.06 1.57
C GLY A 249 20.05 1.46 1.72
N ALA A 250 19.07 2.28 1.33
CA ALA A 250 19.21 3.73 1.45
C ALA A 250 19.55 4.18 2.88
N ASN A 251 18.89 3.59 3.86
CA ASN A 251 19.08 3.91 5.26
C ASN A 251 20.36 3.32 5.86
N ASP A 252 20.77 2.15 5.40
CA ASP A 252 22.02 1.50 5.82
C ASP A 252 23.23 2.37 5.51
N PHE A 253 23.22 3.03 4.35
CA PHE A 253 24.32 3.87 3.87
C PHE A 253 24.09 5.38 4.08
N SER A 254 23.07 5.75 4.85
CA SER A 254 22.75 7.14 5.16
C SER A 254 23.77 7.76 6.12
N THR A 255 23.83 9.12 6.17
CA THR A 255 24.60 9.89 7.15
C THR A 255 26.11 9.58 7.13
N ARG A 256 26.65 9.21 5.95
CA ARG A 256 28.07 8.86 5.72
C ARG A 256 28.57 7.69 6.60
N MET A 257 27.67 6.81 6.97
CA MET A 257 27.96 5.60 7.74
C MET A 257 27.44 4.36 7.01
N GLN A 258 27.98 3.21 7.32
CA GLN A 258 27.57 1.93 6.76
C GLN A 258 27.69 0.82 7.80
N PRO A 259 26.89 -0.26 7.72
CA PRO A 259 27.09 -1.44 8.54
C PRO A 259 28.35 -2.20 8.10
N HIS A 260 28.81 -3.14 8.92
CA HIS A 260 29.79 -4.10 8.46
C HIS A 260 29.17 -4.99 7.36
N ILE A 261 29.94 -5.34 6.34
CA ILE A 261 29.42 -6.09 5.19
C ILE A 261 28.85 -7.45 5.58
N ASP A 262 29.50 -8.13 6.54
CA ASP A 262 29.03 -9.45 6.99
C ASP A 262 27.73 -9.34 7.79
N ASP A 263 27.55 -8.30 8.58
CA ASP A 263 26.29 -8.04 9.30
C ASP A 263 25.16 -7.74 8.31
N TYR A 264 25.44 -6.91 7.29
CA TYR A 264 24.48 -6.59 6.25
C TYR A 264 24.07 -7.86 5.47
N SER A 265 25.05 -8.66 5.05
CA SER A 265 24.80 -9.91 4.35
C SER A 265 23.99 -10.88 5.21
N ALA A 266 24.35 -11.07 6.48
CA ALA A 266 23.65 -11.98 7.38
C ALA A 266 22.18 -11.60 7.59
N HIS A 267 21.89 -10.32 7.81
CA HIS A 267 20.52 -9.82 7.96
C HIS A 267 19.73 -9.93 6.65
N TYR A 268 20.36 -9.67 5.51
CA TYR A 268 19.70 -9.85 4.21
C TYR A 268 19.35 -11.32 3.95
N VAL A 269 20.28 -12.25 4.25
CA VAL A 269 20.05 -13.68 4.17
C VAL A 269 18.90 -14.12 5.09
N GLN A 270 18.79 -13.54 6.29
CA GLN A 270 17.65 -13.78 7.20
C GLN A 270 16.32 -13.38 6.53
N LEU A 271 16.24 -12.20 5.91
CA LEU A 271 15.07 -11.74 5.20
C LEU A 271 14.70 -12.67 4.04
N ILE A 272 15.67 -13.04 3.21
CA ILE A 272 15.47 -13.95 2.07
C ILE A 272 14.94 -15.31 2.57
N ARG A 273 15.51 -15.86 3.65
CA ARG A 273 15.03 -17.12 4.26
C ARG A 273 13.57 -17.01 4.73
N SER A 274 13.20 -15.90 5.35
CA SER A 274 11.81 -15.68 5.79
C SER A 274 10.84 -15.62 4.60
N ILE A 275 11.25 -14.99 3.49
CA ILE A 275 10.46 -14.94 2.26
C ILE A 275 10.32 -16.36 1.66
N LYS A 276 11.41 -17.09 1.55
CA LYS A 276 11.41 -18.46 1.02
C LYS A 276 10.59 -19.42 1.91
N ALA A 277 10.63 -19.25 3.22
CA ALA A 277 9.80 -20.02 4.15
C ALA A 277 8.30 -19.76 3.93
N ASN A 278 7.93 -18.53 3.57
CA ASN A 278 6.53 -18.16 3.30
C ASN A 278 6.02 -18.68 1.95
N TYR A 279 6.86 -18.67 0.90
CA TYR A 279 6.41 -18.86 -0.49
C TYR A 279 7.08 -20.04 -1.21
N GLY A 280 8.04 -20.71 -0.58
CA GLY A 280 8.76 -21.86 -1.13
C GLY A 280 10.11 -21.50 -1.75
N GLU A 281 10.98 -22.51 -1.87
CA GLU A 281 12.37 -22.35 -2.36
C GLU A 281 12.45 -21.81 -3.80
N ALA A 282 11.47 -22.16 -4.64
CA ALA A 282 11.42 -21.72 -6.03
C ALA A 282 10.96 -20.26 -6.21
N HIS A 283 10.47 -19.59 -5.15
CA HIS A 283 9.93 -18.23 -5.23
C HIS A 283 11.03 -17.23 -5.64
N PRO A 284 10.82 -16.42 -6.71
CA PRO A 284 11.79 -15.42 -7.14
C PRO A 284 11.88 -14.26 -6.13
N VAL A 285 13.12 -13.88 -5.79
CA VAL A 285 13.41 -12.72 -4.96
C VAL A 285 14.36 -11.80 -5.71
N LEU A 286 13.94 -10.55 -5.95
CA LEU A 286 14.76 -9.52 -6.59
C LEU A 286 15.23 -8.51 -5.56
N LEU A 287 16.53 -8.45 -5.32
CA LEU A 287 17.20 -7.48 -4.45
C LEU A 287 17.54 -6.24 -5.28
N VAL A 288 17.04 -5.08 -4.88
CA VAL A 288 17.29 -3.81 -5.56
C VAL A 288 18.11 -2.90 -4.66
N ALA A 289 19.33 -2.58 -5.10
CA ALA A 289 20.16 -1.60 -4.44
C ALA A 289 19.73 -0.19 -4.85
N PRO A 290 19.21 0.64 -3.93
CA PRO A 290 19.05 2.06 -4.19
C PRO A 290 20.44 2.70 -4.28
N LYS A 291 20.70 3.50 -5.30
CA LYS A 291 22.00 4.14 -5.44
C LYS A 291 22.13 5.35 -4.53
N THR A 292 22.39 5.08 -3.27
CA THR A 292 22.82 6.07 -2.29
C THR A 292 24.35 6.10 -2.13
N SER A 293 25.01 4.97 -2.44
CA SER A 293 26.48 4.86 -2.54
C SER A 293 26.84 3.69 -3.45
N GLU A 294 28.02 3.71 -4.05
CA GLU A 294 28.56 2.60 -4.85
C GLU A 294 28.72 1.31 -4.03
N LEU A 295 28.93 1.43 -2.73
CA LEU A 295 29.03 0.30 -1.82
C LEU A 295 27.72 -0.47 -1.69
N CYS A 296 26.57 0.19 -1.83
CA CYS A 296 25.29 -0.46 -1.65
C CYS A 296 25.10 -1.65 -2.61
N ILE A 297 25.41 -1.47 -3.91
CA ILE A 297 25.30 -2.56 -4.89
C ILE A 297 26.27 -3.70 -4.57
N THR A 298 27.48 -3.38 -4.09
CA THR A 298 28.47 -4.40 -3.68
C THR A 298 27.95 -5.23 -2.52
N TYR A 299 27.32 -4.60 -1.53
CA TYR A 299 26.76 -5.30 -0.36
C TYR A 299 25.55 -6.15 -0.74
N VAL A 300 24.67 -5.64 -1.59
CA VAL A 300 23.53 -6.41 -2.10
C VAL A 300 23.97 -7.60 -2.94
N CYS A 301 24.98 -7.43 -3.80
CA CYS A 301 25.60 -8.51 -4.58
C CYS A 301 26.19 -9.59 -3.65
N ARG A 302 26.90 -9.18 -2.60
CA ARG A 302 27.46 -10.08 -1.59
C ARG A 302 26.35 -10.87 -0.88
N ALA A 303 25.26 -10.24 -0.47
CA ALA A 303 24.13 -10.89 0.17
C ALA A 303 23.45 -11.92 -0.75
N ALA A 304 23.26 -11.58 -2.03
CA ALA A 304 22.72 -12.50 -3.02
C ALA A 304 23.60 -13.74 -3.22
N HIS A 305 24.92 -13.56 -3.18
CA HIS A 305 25.87 -14.67 -3.26
C HIS A 305 25.86 -15.52 -1.98
N ASP A 306 25.97 -14.88 -0.81
CA ASP A 306 26.10 -15.57 0.49
C ASP A 306 24.84 -16.32 0.91
N CYS A 307 23.67 -15.96 0.36
CA CYS A 307 22.42 -16.65 0.70
C CYS A 307 22.44 -18.12 0.27
N GLY A 308 23.19 -18.49 -0.77
CA GLY A 308 23.30 -19.86 -1.28
C GLY A 308 21.98 -20.45 -1.81
N MET A 309 20.95 -19.60 -2.02
CA MET A 309 19.62 -20.02 -2.46
C MET A 309 19.42 -19.77 -3.96
N THR A 310 18.62 -20.60 -4.60
CA THR A 310 18.23 -20.43 -5.99
C THR A 310 17.18 -19.32 -6.16
N ASN A 311 17.06 -18.77 -7.36
CA ASN A 311 16.08 -17.74 -7.70
C ASN A 311 16.18 -16.49 -6.79
N VAL A 312 17.39 -16.09 -6.45
CA VAL A 312 17.72 -14.82 -5.82
C VAL A 312 18.54 -14.01 -6.81
N TYR A 313 18.04 -12.84 -7.16
CA TYR A 313 18.60 -11.97 -8.19
C TYR A 313 18.86 -10.59 -7.60
N TYR A 314 19.77 -9.84 -8.20
CA TYR A 314 20.03 -8.47 -7.75
C TYR A 314 20.17 -7.51 -8.94
N THR A 315 19.87 -6.25 -8.68
CA THR A 315 20.06 -5.15 -9.59
C THR A 315 20.30 -3.85 -8.81
N GLY A 316 20.69 -2.81 -9.50
CA GLY A 316 20.81 -1.46 -8.96
C GLY A 316 19.95 -0.49 -9.73
N VAL A 317 19.50 0.58 -9.08
CA VAL A 317 18.84 1.70 -9.72
C VAL A 317 19.85 2.84 -9.87
N PHE A 318 20.14 3.22 -11.11
CA PHE A 318 21.26 4.11 -11.43
C PHE A 318 20.96 5.59 -11.16
N GLU A 319 21.96 6.31 -10.70
CA GLU A 319 21.95 7.77 -10.57
C GLU A 319 21.57 8.47 -11.89
N GLY A 320 20.89 9.60 -11.79
CA GLY A 320 20.41 10.34 -12.96
C GLY A 320 19.18 9.77 -13.64
N ILE A 321 18.75 8.54 -13.26
CA ILE A 321 17.54 7.94 -13.78
C ILE A 321 16.33 8.32 -12.93
N HIS A 322 16.42 8.31 -11.60
CA HIS A 322 15.27 8.44 -10.73
C HIS A 322 15.36 9.53 -9.65
N HIS A 323 16.52 9.81 -9.12
CA HIS A 323 16.61 10.77 -8.01
C HIS A 323 17.92 11.51 -8.00
N ASN A 324 18.23 12.45 -8.58
CA ASN A 324 19.38 13.38 -8.41
C ASN A 324 19.18 14.63 -9.22
N THR A 325 18.01 14.70 -9.89
CA THR A 325 17.57 15.93 -10.51
C THR A 325 16.38 16.45 -9.73
N ASP A 326 16.28 17.75 -9.57
CA ASP A 326 15.24 18.41 -8.78
C ASP A 326 13.82 18.01 -9.25
N GLU A 327 13.66 17.76 -10.53
CA GLU A 327 12.40 17.33 -11.13
C GLU A 327 11.89 15.96 -10.67
N ASN A 328 12.79 15.11 -10.14
CA ASN A 328 12.48 13.75 -9.71
C ASN A 328 12.27 13.63 -8.20
N LEU A 329 12.40 14.72 -7.46
CA LEU A 329 12.36 14.75 -6.01
C LEU A 329 11.14 15.49 -5.50
N GLY A 330 10.53 14.92 -4.48
CA GLY A 330 9.48 15.47 -3.65
C GLY A 330 9.95 15.73 -2.22
N ALA A 331 9.01 15.87 -1.29
CA ALA A 331 9.31 16.26 0.08
C ALA A 331 10.44 15.44 0.71
N SER A 332 11.26 16.14 1.49
CA SER A 332 12.38 15.55 2.23
C SER A 332 13.35 14.73 1.36
N TRP A 333 13.58 15.17 0.11
CA TRP A 333 14.52 14.55 -0.84
C TRP A 333 14.16 13.12 -1.27
N HIS A 334 12.89 12.74 -1.16
CA HIS A 334 12.39 11.45 -1.62
C HIS A 334 11.93 11.53 -3.08
N PRO A 335 11.86 10.42 -3.80
CA PRO A 335 11.30 10.43 -5.15
C PRO A 335 9.85 10.95 -5.16
N ASN A 336 9.56 11.91 -6.04
CA ASN A 336 8.20 12.26 -6.40
C ASN A 336 7.62 11.25 -7.40
N TYR A 337 6.40 11.48 -7.89
CA TYR A 337 5.77 10.56 -8.82
C TYR A 337 6.63 10.29 -10.07
N LEU A 338 7.27 11.33 -10.66
CA LEU A 338 8.16 11.17 -11.81
C LEU A 338 9.39 10.30 -11.47
N GLY A 339 9.98 10.51 -10.29
CA GLY A 339 11.06 9.67 -9.79
C GLY A 339 10.63 8.21 -9.65
N HIS A 340 9.45 7.97 -9.10
CA HIS A 340 8.89 6.62 -8.97
C HIS A 340 8.58 5.96 -10.33
N GLN A 341 8.12 6.73 -11.34
CA GLN A 341 7.94 6.22 -12.70
C GLN A 341 9.27 5.73 -13.28
N LYS A 342 10.36 6.48 -13.10
CA LYS A 342 11.71 6.10 -13.55
C LYS A 342 12.22 4.84 -12.85
N ILE A 343 12.00 4.71 -11.53
CA ILE A 343 12.32 3.48 -10.78
C ILE A 343 11.53 2.30 -11.35
N ALA A 344 10.20 2.45 -11.53
CA ALA A 344 9.35 1.40 -12.06
C ALA A 344 9.79 0.97 -13.46
N TYR A 345 10.12 1.93 -14.32
CA TYR A 345 10.61 1.67 -15.68
C TYR A 345 11.90 0.85 -15.65
N SER A 346 12.82 1.14 -14.73
CA SER A 346 14.07 0.38 -14.57
C SER A 346 13.84 -1.05 -14.08
N LEU A 347 12.82 -1.29 -13.26
CA LEU A 347 12.54 -2.61 -12.67
C LEU A 347 11.62 -3.48 -13.53
N LEU A 348 10.86 -2.89 -14.42
CA LEU A 348 9.87 -3.57 -15.27
C LEU A 348 10.42 -4.79 -16.01
N PRO A 349 11.58 -4.73 -16.72
CA PRO A 349 12.12 -5.87 -17.43
C PRO A 349 12.54 -7.03 -16.50
N TYR A 350 12.99 -6.71 -15.29
CA TYR A 350 13.33 -7.74 -14.28
C TYR A 350 12.08 -8.47 -13.81
N VAL A 351 11.02 -7.73 -13.43
CA VAL A 351 9.76 -8.33 -13.01
C VAL A 351 9.18 -9.19 -14.14
N ALA A 352 9.15 -8.68 -15.36
CA ALA A 352 8.66 -9.41 -16.52
C ALA A 352 9.43 -10.72 -16.75
N THR A 353 10.77 -10.67 -16.71
CA THR A 353 11.62 -11.83 -16.93
C THR A 353 11.48 -12.88 -15.84
N LEU A 354 11.46 -12.46 -14.58
CA LEU A 354 11.43 -13.38 -13.44
C LEU A 354 10.06 -14.02 -13.22
N THR A 355 8.99 -13.38 -13.67
CA THR A 355 7.62 -13.92 -13.56
C THR A 355 7.13 -14.57 -14.86
N GLY A 356 7.80 -14.33 -15.98
CA GLY A 356 7.30 -14.72 -17.32
C GLY A 356 6.13 -13.85 -17.81
N TRP A 357 5.86 -12.71 -17.20
CA TRP A 357 4.77 -11.82 -17.62
C TRP A 357 5.15 -11.01 -18.83
N GLN A 358 4.18 -10.83 -19.73
CA GLN A 358 4.43 -10.11 -20.96
C GLN A 358 4.58 -8.61 -20.73
N VAL A 359 5.58 -8.02 -21.36
CA VAL A 359 5.70 -6.57 -21.52
C VAL A 359 4.77 -6.13 -22.66
N THR A 360 4.02 -5.08 -22.43
CA THR A 360 3.04 -4.53 -23.36
C THR A 360 3.37 -3.07 -23.69
N ASP A 361 2.59 -2.45 -24.55
CA ASP A 361 2.67 -1.03 -24.91
C ASP A 361 1.96 -0.09 -23.90
N LYS A 362 1.46 -0.64 -22.80
CA LYS A 362 0.88 0.19 -21.72
C LYS A 362 1.89 1.22 -21.21
N PRO A 363 1.45 2.45 -20.94
CA PRO A 363 2.32 3.44 -20.32
C PRO A 363 2.68 3.00 -18.87
N VAL A 364 3.93 3.23 -18.50
CA VAL A 364 4.46 2.98 -17.15
C VAL A 364 4.07 4.18 -16.25
N LYS A 365 2.88 4.13 -15.64
CA LYS A 365 2.31 5.24 -14.84
C LYS A 365 1.38 4.76 -13.72
#